data_3bd529c3cfa8259bc2ba6b5913cb79c1
#
_entry.id   3bd529c3cfa8259bc2ba6b5913cb79c1
#
_cell.length_a   1.000
_cell.length_b   1.000
_cell.length_c   1.000
_cell.angle_alpha   90.00
_cell.angle_beta   90.00
_cell.angle_gamma   90.00
#
_symmetry.space_group_name_H-M   'P 1'
#
loop_
_entity.id
_entity.type
_entity.pdbx_description
1 polymer ?
#
loop_
_entity_poly.entity_id
_entity_poly.type
_entity_poly.pdbx_seq_one_letter_code
_entity_poly.pdbx_strand_id
1 'polypeptide(L)'
;MNIFVLNRKLKKTFGGAVSASLEDNCVVLRGSLDKWDDVVAAGMMSAKPHSKRHVVNDIIFTGALPVPMRMPSLRDSELDGDTPDVLIIGGGISGCSVARELSRFDLDILLLEKEADLALAASGRNDGEVHPGVDLSRGSLKHKYIRRANRMYGRVCSELDVPFTRPGQFACFTRAIFLPFAVLYVLKRRFVDGIEDTRFIWGREIRKKEPTISEKVLFALSNPSSGCVSPYELVIAYAENAVQNGARVSLNTAVTDMSVENGRINAVVTNRGTICPKIVINCAGVYADEVARMANDRFFSIHPRKGTNSILDRKAGARYNSIASIIGAKSPGKTHTKGGGILHTVHDNLLVGPDAVETWERENTETDPESIRRMFIKQRMTMPSLSERDIITYFTGVRAPTYEEDFIIEYGRRTENIIHVAGIQSPGLTTAPAVAEDVAMMTVNALGGAGVNRSFDPVRHAPPRLAKMSDDERAKLIAENPDYGIIVCRCEEISRGEILDALSSPICVPTLDGIKKRLRPGMGRCQGGFCSPLVTRIIAEKLNVPVSEVRKSSAESPIVFEGRKGGERDE
;
A
#
# COMPACT_ATOMS: atom_id res chain seq x y z
N MET A 1 22.65 22.05 -3.33
CA MET A 1 23.05 22.24 -4.75
C MET A 1 22.97 23.73 -5.03
N ASN A 2 23.94 24.32 -5.76
CA ASN A 2 23.88 25.72 -6.16
C ASN A 2 22.82 25.86 -7.26
N ILE A 3 21.85 26.76 -7.08
CA ILE A 3 20.72 26.96 -7.99
C ILE A 3 21.18 27.39 -9.40
N PHE A 4 22.27 28.15 -9.48
CA PHE A 4 22.87 28.57 -10.75
C PHE A 4 23.39 27.38 -11.57
N VAL A 5 24.07 26.43 -10.89
CA VAL A 5 24.59 25.21 -11.53
C VAL A 5 23.40 24.31 -11.96
N LEU A 6 22.35 24.27 -11.16
CA LEU A 6 21.13 23.53 -11.51
C LEU A 6 20.49 24.11 -12.76
N ASN A 7 20.25 25.42 -12.81
CA ASN A 7 19.65 26.08 -13.97
C ASN A 7 20.46 25.88 -15.25
N ARG A 8 21.81 25.88 -15.15
CA ARG A 8 22.66 25.57 -16.30
C ARG A 8 22.47 24.14 -16.82
N LYS A 9 22.28 23.16 -15.90
CA LYS A 9 21.99 21.76 -16.27
C LYS A 9 20.62 21.64 -16.91
N LEU A 10 19.58 22.23 -16.28
CA LEU A 10 18.21 22.22 -16.81
C LEU A 10 18.15 22.84 -18.20
N LYS A 11 18.80 24.00 -18.40
CA LYS A 11 18.87 24.64 -19.72
C LYS A 11 19.55 23.77 -20.77
N LYS A 12 20.64 23.07 -20.39
CA LYS A 12 21.33 22.14 -21.30
C LYS A 12 20.46 20.95 -21.69
N THR A 13 19.64 20.44 -20.75
CA THR A 13 18.83 19.24 -20.98
C THR A 13 17.49 19.56 -21.66
N PHE A 14 16.83 20.64 -21.25
CA PHE A 14 15.46 20.97 -21.67
C PHE A 14 15.36 22.27 -22.51
N GLY A 15 16.48 22.73 -23.09
CA GLY A 15 16.47 23.87 -24.05
C GLY A 15 16.05 25.22 -23.44
N GLY A 16 15.96 25.33 -22.11
CA GLY A 16 15.45 26.53 -21.44
C GLY A 16 13.95 26.51 -21.10
N ALA A 17 13.24 25.44 -21.44
CA ALA A 17 11.82 25.27 -21.12
C ALA A 17 11.52 25.16 -19.60
N VAL A 18 12.54 24.86 -18.78
CA VAL A 18 12.43 24.70 -17.33
C VAL A 18 13.46 25.54 -16.61
N SER A 19 13.03 26.18 -15.52
CA SER A 19 13.86 26.95 -14.58
C SER A 19 13.63 26.50 -13.15
N ALA A 20 14.62 26.73 -12.29
CA ALA A 20 14.55 26.44 -10.86
C ALA A 20 14.81 27.73 -10.05
N SER A 21 14.02 27.94 -9.02
CA SER A 21 14.21 28.97 -7.99
C SER A 21 14.37 28.33 -6.60
N LEU A 22 14.83 29.12 -5.65
CA LEU A 22 14.88 28.73 -4.24
C LEU A 22 13.86 29.56 -3.46
N GLU A 23 12.84 28.90 -2.94
CA GLU A 23 11.72 29.51 -2.23
C GLU A 23 11.47 28.70 -0.96
N ASP A 24 11.35 29.35 0.20
CA ASP A 24 11.06 28.73 1.50
C ASP A 24 11.85 27.44 1.79
N ASN A 25 13.13 27.48 1.49
CA ASN A 25 14.03 26.32 1.59
C ASN A 25 13.67 25.14 0.69
N CYS A 26 12.89 25.35 -0.37
CA CYS A 26 12.55 24.36 -1.40
C CYS A 26 13.17 24.74 -2.74
N VAL A 27 13.44 23.74 -3.57
CA VAL A 27 13.75 23.95 -4.98
C VAL A 27 12.43 23.91 -5.75
N VAL A 28 11.98 25.06 -6.26
CA VAL A 28 10.75 25.17 -7.04
C VAL A 28 11.10 25.15 -8.52
N LEU A 29 10.52 24.21 -9.26
CA LEU A 29 10.66 24.08 -10.71
C LEU A 29 9.45 24.68 -11.41
N ARG A 30 9.70 25.52 -12.43
CA ARG A 30 8.65 26.13 -13.26
C ARG A 30 9.02 26.02 -14.74
N GLY A 31 8.00 25.94 -15.57
CA GLY A 31 8.12 25.82 -17.02
C GLY A 31 7.05 24.91 -17.59
N SER A 32 7.29 24.39 -18.80
CA SER A 32 6.34 23.50 -19.47
C SER A 32 7.10 22.45 -20.27
N LEU A 33 6.62 21.19 -20.21
CA LEU A 33 7.19 20.04 -20.94
C LEU A 33 6.05 19.15 -21.46
N ASP A 34 6.26 18.57 -22.63
CA ASP A 34 5.28 17.71 -23.34
C ASP A 34 5.45 16.20 -23.04
N LYS A 35 6.57 15.82 -22.39
CA LYS A 35 6.84 14.43 -22.01
C LYS A 35 6.89 14.29 -20.48
N TRP A 36 6.10 13.36 -19.95
CA TRP A 36 6.09 13.10 -18.52
C TRP A 36 7.45 12.63 -17.97
N ASP A 37 8.15 11.79 -18.73
CA ASP A 37 9.51 11.36 -18.39
C ASP A 37 10.48 12.54 -18.19
N ASP A 38 10.32 13.60 -18.98
CA ASP A 38 11.14 14.81 -18.87
C ASP A 38 10.75 15.65 -17.64
N VAL A 39 9.45 15.71 -17.30
CA VAL A 39 8.96 16.33 -16.05
C VAL A 39 9.55 15.62 -14.83
N VAL A 40 9.53 14.29 -14.82
CA VAL A 40 10.13 13.49 -13.75
C VAL A 40 11.64 13.66 -13.72
N ALA A 41 12.30 13.62 -14.88
CA ALA A 41 13.76 13.81 -14.98
C ALA A 41 14.21 15.18 -14.45
N ALA A 42 13.47 16.25 -14.73
CA ALA A 42 13.76 17.59 -14.19
C ALA A 42 13.68 17.61 -12.66
N GLY A 43 12.65 16.99 -12.08
CA GLY A 43 12.49 16.83 -10.63
C GLY A 43 13.64 16.05 -10.01
N MET A 44 13.98 14.88 -10.57
CA MET A 44 15.06 14.02 -10.09
C MET A 44 16.44 14.70 -10.19
N MET A 45 16.68 15.50 -11.24
CA MET A 45 17.91 16.31 -11.37
C MET A 45 18.03 17.39 -10.29
N SER A 46 16.91 17.85 -9.76
CA SER A 46 16.80 18.94 -8.77
C SER A 46 16.82 18.44 -7.34
N ALA A 47 16.52 17.18 -7.14
CA ALA A 47 16.53 16.55 -5.84
C ALA A 47 17.96 16.24 -5.35
N LYS A 48 18.14 16.29 -4.03
CA LYS A 48 19.35 15.83 -3.37
C LYS A 48 18.96 14.83 -2.27
N PRO A 49 19.41 13.57 -2.36
CA PRO A 49 19.14 12.58 -1.34
C PRO A 49 19.51 13.08 0.06
N HIS A 50 18.68 12.75 1.05
CA HIS A 50 18.87 13.12 2.47
C HIS A 50 18.94 14.64 2.73
N SER A 51 18.44 15.45 1.82
CA SER A 51 18.37 16.90 2.01
C SER A 51 17.04 17.26 2.71
N LYS A 52 17.09 18.21 3.65
CA LYS A 52 15.89 18.87 4.19
C LYS A 52 15.25 19.85 3.18
N ARG A 53 15.90 20.05 2.03
CA ARG A 53 15.42 20.91 0.95
C ARG A 53 14.76 20.02 -0.09
N HIS A 54 13.45 20.08 -0.14
CA HIS A 54 12.63 19.30 -1.04
C HIS A 54 12.39 19.98 -2.38
N VAL A 55 11.91 19.24 -3.35
CA VAL A 55 11.56 19.73 -4.68
C VAL A 55 10.04 19.93 -4.76
N VAL A 56 9.62 21.15 -5.08
CA VAL A 56 8.27 21.48 -5.51
C VAL A 56 8.30 21.58 -7.03
N ASN A 57 7.59 20.70 -7.69
CA ASN A 57 7.55 20.64 -9.14
C ASN A 57 6.25 21.25 -9.67
N ASP A 58 6.36 22.49 -10.18
CA ASP A 58 5.28 23.24 -10.81
C ASP A 58 5.44 23.31 -12.34
N ILE A 59 6.15 22.33 -12.92
CA ILE A 59 6.23 22.18 -14.39
C ILE A 59 4.86 21.77 -14.91
N ILE A 60 4.35 22.54 -15.88
CA ILE A 60 3.09 22.22 -16.58
C ILE A 60 3.35 21.08 -17.56
N PHE A 61 2.73 19.93 -17.36
CA PHE A 61 2.72 18.84 -18.31
C PHE A 61 1.68 19.11 -19.39
N THR A 62 2.13 19.31 -20.64
CA THR A 62 1.27 19.65 -21.78
C THR A 62 0.94 18.44 -22.68
N GLY A 63 1.53 17.26 -22.40
CA GLY A 63 1.36 16.04 -23.22
C GLY A 63 0.02 15.33 -23.02
N ALA A 64 -0.76 15.69 -22.00
CA ALA A 64 -2.11 15.20 -21.76
C ALA A 64 -2.93 16.19 -20.93
N LEU A 65 -4.26 16.05 -20.96
CA LEU A 65 -5.13 16.81 -20.09
C LEU A 65 -5.00 16.36 -18.62
N PRO A 66 -5.09 17.28 -17.66
CA PRO A 66 -5.13 16.93 -16.24
C PRO A 66 -6.31 15.99 -15.95
N VAL A 67 -6.05 14.89 -15.22
CA VAL A 67 -7.08 13.99 -14.74
C VAL A 67 -7.45 14.40 -13.31
N PRO A 68 -8.70 14.87 -13.07
CA PRO A 68 -9.13 15.25 -11.73
C PRO A 68 -9.20 14.04 -10.80
N MET A 69 -9.12 14.28 -9.49
CA MET A 69 -9.38 13.27 -8.47
C MET A 69 -10.81 12.72 -8.64
N ARG A 70 -10.95 11.40 -8.66
CA ARG A 70 -12.26 10.76 -8.66
C ARG A 70 -12.96 10.99 -7.32
N MET A 71 -14.10 11.66 -7.39
CA MET A 71 -14.91 11.96 -6.21
C MET A 71 -15.89 10.82 -5.91
N PRO A 72 -16.12 10.48 -4.63
CA PRO A 72 -17.23 9.61 -4.27
C PRO A 72 -18.57 10.20 -4.73
N SER A 73 -19.53 9.35 -5.07
CA SER A 73 -20.89 9.79 -5.44
C SER A 73 -21.72 10.22 -4.22
N LEU A 74 -21.39 9.70 -3.03
CA LEU A 74 -22.07 10.05 -1.78
C LEU A 74 -21.92 11.55 -1.48
N ARG A 75 -23.05 12.19 -1.18
CA ARG A 75 -23.15 13.59 -0.76
C ARG A 75 -24.17 13.66 0.36
N ASP A 76 -23.73 14.08 1.54
CA ASP A 76 -24.57 14.34 2.70
C ASP A 76 -23.89 15.38 3.62
N SER A 77 -24.44 15.58 4.81
CA SER A 77 -23.92 16.47 5.85
C SER A 77 -23.65 15.73 7.16
N GLU A 78 -23.38 14.40 7.10
CA GLU A 78 -23.20 13.58 8.31
C GLU A 78 -22.02 14.05 9.18
N LEU A 79 -20.99 14.63 8.57
CA LEU A 79 -19.79 15.11 9.27
C LEU A 79 -19.78 16.63 9.49
N ASP A 80 -20.88 17.33 9.18
CA ASP A 80 -20.91 18.79 9.29
C ASP A 80 -20.86 19.24 10.75
N GLY A 81 -19.89 20.11 11.07
CA GLY A 81 -19.67 20.60 12.42
C GLY A 81 -18.94 19.63 13.36
N ASP A 82 -18.48 18.48 12.88
CA ASP A 82 -17.69 17.52 13.68
C ASP A 82 -16.35 18.14 14.12
N THR A 83 -15.93 17.88 15.38
CA THR A 83 -14.75 18.52 16.00
C THR A 83 -13.79 17.50 16.62
N PRO A 84 -13.24 16.55 15.86
CA PRO A 84 -12.34 15.55 16.41
C PRO A 84 -11.04 16.17 16.92
N ASP A 85 -10.41 15.53 17.92
CA ASP A 85 -9.06 15.89 18.34
C ASP A 85 -8.07 15.67 17.20
N VAL A 86 -8.21 14.55 16.47
CA VAL A 86 -7.31 14.17 15.39
C VAL A 86 -8.11 13.75 14.17
N LEU A 87 -7.85 14.41 13.05
CA LEU A 87 -8.36 14.03 11.73
C LEU A 87 -7.24 13.38 10.91
N ILE A 88 -7.44 12.13 10.48
CA ILE A 88 -6.50 11.40 9.63
C ILE A 88 -7.05 11.34 8.20
N ILE A 89 -6.28 11.80 7.22
CA ILE A 89 -6.68 11.80 5.81
C ILE A 89 -6.01 10.64 5.08
N GLY A 90 -6.77 9.60 4.73
CA GLY A 90 -6.35 8.44 3.95
C GLY A 90 -6.38 7.12 4.72
N GLY A 91 -7.20 6.17 4.26
CA GLY A 91 -7.40 4.82 4.80
C GLY A 91 -6.43 3.76 4.24
N GLY A 92 -5.19 4.17 3.95
CA GLY A 92 -4.08 3.28 3.62
C GLY A 92 -3.34 2.79 4.85
N ILE A 93 -2.22 2.07 4.62
CA ILE A 93 -1.41 1.47 5.71
C ILE A 93 -0.94 2.53 6.73
N SER A 94 -0.57 3.73 6.27
CA SER A 94 -0.10 4.80 7.16
C SER A 94 -1.23 5.31 8.05
N GLY A 95 -2.38 5.69 7.47
CA GLY A 95 -3.49 6.23 8.26
C GLY A 95 -4.08 5.21 9.23
N CYS A 96 -4.31 3.96 8.78
CA CYS A 96 -4.89 2.92 9.64
C CYS A 96 -3.94 2.50 10.78
N SER A 97 -2.63 2.41 10.54
CA SER A 97 -1.66 2.11 11.60
C SER A 97 -1.52 3.27 12.60
N VAL A 98 -1.56 4.52 12.12
CA VAL A 98 -1.55 5.73 12.98
C VAL A 98 -2.83 5.80 13.81
N ALA A 99 -4.01 5.54 13.23
CA ALA A 99 -5.27 5.50 13.97
C ALA A 99 -5.23 4.51 15.13
N ARG A 100 -4.70 3.29 14.88
CA ARG A 100 -4.51 2.29 15.94
C ARG A 100 -3.56 2.74 17.05
N GLU A 101 -2.42 3.32 16.71
CA GLU A 101 -1.47 3.76 17.72
C GLU A 101 -1.97 4.97 18.50
N LEU A 102 -2.76 5.86 17.88
CA LEU A 102 -3.42 6.98 18.54
C LEU A 102 -4.54 6.51 19.48
N SER A 103 -5.26 5.43 19.16
CA SER A 103 -6.31 4.91 20.05
C SER A 103 -5.80 4.32 21.37
N ARG A 104 -4.46 4.26 21.58
CA ARG A 104 -3.83 4.06 22.90
C ARG A 104 -3.99 5.26 23.84
N PHE A 105 -4.43 6.38 23.32
CA PHE A 105 -4.65 7.61 24.06
C PHE A 105 -6.14 7.94 24.07
N ASP A 106 -6.54 8.70 25.07
CA ASP A 106 -7.92 9.18 25.23
C ASP A 106 -8.15 10.39 24.33
N LEU A 107 -8.40 10.10 23.04
CA LEU A 107 -8.55 11.07 21.95
C LEU A 107 -9.75 10.71 21.07
N ASP A 108 -10.48 11.72 20.61
CA ASP A 108 -11.46 11.56 19.54
C ASP A 108 -10.75 11.56 18.17
N ILE A 109 -10.74 10.40 17.52
CA ILE A 109 -10.01 10.15 16.28
C ILE A 109 -11.00 9.88 15.17
N LEU A 110 -10.89 10.65 14.07
CA LEU A 110 -11.65 10.44 12.83
C LEU A 110 -10.70 10.17 11.67
N LEU A 111 -10.84 9.02 11.01
CA LEU A 111 -10.12 8.68 9.80
C LEU A 111 -11.06 8.80 8.58
N LEU A 112 -10.63 9.54 7.57
CA LEU A 112 -11.34 9.69 6.30
C LEU A 112 -10.68 8.87 5.20
N GLU A 113 -11.49 8.13 4.43
CA GLU A 113 -11.07 7.46 3.20
C GLU A 113 -12.02 7.83 2.06
N LYS A 114 -11.46 8.30 0.94
CA LYS A 114 -12.26 8.73 -0.21
C LYS A 114 -12.90 7.57 -0.96
N GLU A 115 -12.32 6.41 -0.91
CA GLU A 115 -12.83 5.22 -1.59
C GLU A 115 -13.93 4.52 -0.75
N ALA A 116 -14.64 3.60 -1.40
CA ALA A 116 -15.72 2.84 -0.78
C ALA A 116 -15.24 1.78 0.23
N ASP A 117 -13.93 1.53 0.32
CA ASP A 117 -13.33 0.62 1.29
C ASP A 117 -11.87 1.02 1.54
N LEU A 118 -11.29 0.52 2.61
CA LEU A 118 -9.88 0.68 2.97
C LEU A 118 -8.95 -0.06 2.01
N ALA A 119 -7.69 0.37 1.94
CA ALA A 119 -6.64 -0.31 1.17
C ALA A 119 -6.91 -0.43 -0.35
N LEU A 120 -7.73 0.40 -0.96
CA LEU A 120 -8.04 0.32 -2.40
C LEU A 120 -6.93 0.88 -3.30
N ALA A 121 -6.05 1.73 -2.77
CA ALA A 121 -4.90 2.30 -3.46
C ALA A 121 -3.62 1.45 -3.24
N ALA A 122 -2.44 2.08 -3.19
CA ALA A 122 -1.13 1.43 -3.08
C ALA A 122 -1.03 0.38 -1.96
N SER A 123 -1.70 0.60 -0.83
CA SER A 123 -1.61 -0.28 0.35
C SER A 123 -2.18 -1.68 0.13
N GLY A 124 -3.21 -1.83 -0.69
CA GLY A 124 -3.76 -3.14 -1.05
C GLY A 124 -3.26 -3.69 -2.39
N ARG A 125 -2.41 -2.94 -3.09
CA ARG A 125 -1.93 -3.26 -4.44
C ARG A 125 -0.40 -3.33 -4.52
N ASN A 126 0.23 -3.92 -3.51
CA ASN A 126 1.66 -4.17 -3.44
C ASN A 126 1.94 -5.67 -3.27
N ASP A 127 3.21 -6.06 -3.18
CA ASP A 127 3.65 -7.45 -3.10
C ASP A 127 3.55 -8.08 -1.70
N GLY A 128 3.32 -7.28 -0.67
CA GLY A 128 3.24 -7.77 0.72
C GLY A 128 4.58 -8.14 1.35
N GLU A 129 5.71 -7.80 0.71
CA GLU A 129 7.02 -8.09 1.29
C GLU A 129 7.28 -7.24 2.54
N VAL A 130 7.64 -7.90 3.64
CA VAL A 130 8.22 -7.30 4.83
C VAL A 130 9.73 -7.26 4.66
N HIS A 131 10.23 -6.15 4.16
CA HIS A 131 11.62 -5.97 3.72
C HIS A 131 12.64 -6.14 4.85
N PRO A 132 13.80 -6.77 4.56
CA PRO A 132 14.91 -6.89 5.52
C PRO A 132 15.78 -5.63 5.58
N GLY A 133 15.42 -4.58 4.83
CA GLY A 133 16.18 -3.33 4.79
C GLY A 133 17.44 -3.33 3.92
N VAL A 134 17.53 -4.23 2.94
CA VAL A 134 18.59 -4.17 1.92
C VAL A 134 18.37 -2.96 1.00
N ASP A 135 19.46 -2.44 0.45
CA ASP A 135 19.47 -1.34 -0.55
C ASP A 135 18.96 0.03 -0.07
N LEU A 136 18.85 0.23 1.22
CA LEU A 136 18.47 1.52 1.78
C LEU A 136 19.73 2.36 2.11
N SER A 137 19.68 3.62 1.74
CA SER A 137 20.77 4.57 2.03
C SER A 137 20.78 4.90 3.53
N ARG A 138 21.98 4.82 4.14
CA ARG A 138 22.18 5.25 5.52
C ARG A 138 21.83 6.74 5.65
N GLY A 139 21.06 7.10 6.69
CA GLY A 139 20.59 8.47 6.92
C GLY A 139 19.22 8.79 6.34
N SER A 140 18.64 7.89 5.51
CA SER A 140 17.26 8.02 5.07
C SER A 140 16.28 7.67 6.17
N LEU A 141 15.04 8.23 6.10
CA LEU A 141 13.95 7.82 6.99
C LEU A 141 13.56 6.36 6.75
N LYS A 142 13.63 5.89 5.51
CA LYS A 142 13.46 4.48 5.16
C LYS A 142 14.38 3.57 5.97
N HIS A 143 15.68 3.93 6.04
CA HIS A 143 16.67 3.16 6.80
C HIS A 143 16.46 3.30 8.33
N LYS A 144 16.06 4.49 8.82
CA LYS A 144 15.75 4.71 10.24
C LYS A 144 14.66 3.76 10.73
N TYR A 145 13.55 3.63 9.97
CA TYR A 145 12.37 2.90 10.40
C TYR A 145 12.44 1.40 10.15
N ILE A 146 13.13 0.95 9.08
CA ILE A 146 13.05 -0.44 8.63
C ILE A 146 13.47 -1.48 9.69
N ARG A 147 14.52 -1.19 10.45
CA ARG A 147 15.06 -2.13 11.47
C ARG A 147 14.09 -2.35 12.62
N ARG A 148 13.54 -1.24 13.16
CA ARG A 148 12.57 -1.28 14.26
C ARG A 148 11.30 -1.98 13.77
N ALA A 149 10.76 -1.53 12.67
CA ALA A 149 9.51 -2.01 12.11
C ALA A 149 9.53 -3.50 11.72
N ASN A 150 10.57 -3.98 11.03
CA ASN A 150 10.65 -5.40 10.66
C ASN A 150 10.55 -6.34 11.86
N ARG A 151 11.14 -5.97 13.00
CA ARG A 151 11.07 -6.75 14.25
C ARG A 151 9.68 -6.75 14.89
N MET A 152 8.87 -5.71 14.64
CA MET A 152 7.53 -5.59 15.21
C MET A 152 6.51 -6.52 14.54
N TYR A 153 6.75 -6.96 13.29
CA TYR A 153 5.76 -7.67 12.50
C TYR A 153 5.21 -8.94 13.13
N GLY A 154 6.06 -9.74 13.78
CA GLY A 154 5.60 -10.96 14.46
C GLY A 154 4.54 -10.66 15.53
N ARG A 155 4.82 -9.67 16.38
CA ARG A 155 3.89 -9.22 17.43
C ARG A 155 2.63 -8.58 16.83
N VAL A 156 2.80 -7.62 15.93
CA VAL A 156 1.67 -6.88 15.34
C VAL A 156 0.71 -7.81 14.59
N CYS A 157 1.24 -8.72 13.78
CA CYS A 157 0.39 -9.66 13.04
C CYS A 157 -0.31 -10.66 13.97
N SER A 158 0.34 -11.05 15.08
CA SER A 158 -0.30 -11.89 16.12
C SER A 158 -1.42 -11.14 16.85
N GLU A 159 -1.19 -9.89 17.27
CA GLU A 159 -2.20 -9.04 17.91
C GLU A 159 -3.42 -8.81 16.99
N LEU A 160 -3.19 -8.67 15.68
CA LEU A 160 -4.23 -8.34 14.70
C LEU A 160 -4.85 -9.58 14.02
N ASP A 161 -4.43 -10.79 14.36
CA ASP A 161 -4.81 -12.05 13.67
C ASP A 161 -4.64 -11.97 12.15
N VAL A 162 -3.50 -11.47 11.68
CA VAL A 162 -3.17 -11.37 10.26
C VAL A 162 -2.11 -12.42 9.89
N PRO A 163 -2.29 -13.20 8.81
CA PRO A 163 -1.29 -14.16 8.36
C PRO A 163 0.05 -13.49 8.06
N PHE A 164 1.11 -14.01 8.67
CA PHE A 164 2.48 -13.55 8.49
C PHE A 164 3.46 -14.71 8.46
N THR A 165 4.38 -14.70 7.50
CA THR A 165 5.45 -15.71 7.39
C THR A 165 6.81 -15.04 7.21
N ARG A 166 7.89 -15.77 7.53
CA ARG A 166 9.28 -15.36 7.26
C ARG A 166 9.97 -16.37 6.35
N PRO A 167 9.64 -16.37 5.04
CA PRO A 167 10.26 -17.28 4.09
C PRO A 167 11.74 -16.95 3.83
N GLY A 168 12.18 -15.75 4.17
CA GLY A 168 13.49 -15.24 3.82
C GLY A 168 13.61 -14.80 2.36
N GLN A 169 14.68 -14.07 2.06
CA GLN A 169 14.93 -13.51 0.72
C GLN A 169 16.31 -13.92 0.22
N PHE A 170 16.40 -14.24 -1.07
CA PHE A 170 17.65 -14.46 -1.80
C PHE A 170 17.86 -13.36 -2.86
N ALA A 171 18.87 -12.50 -2.63
CA ALA A 171 19.37 -11.59 -3.66
C ALA A 171 20.43 -12.33 -4.49
N CYS A 172 20.04 -12.87 -5.65
CA CYS A 172 20.79 -13.81 -6.45
C CYS A 172 21.74 -13.12 -7.43
N PHE A 173 22.94 -13.69 -7.61
CA PHE A 173 23.95 -13.21 -8.55
C PHE A 173 24.36 -14.32 -9.52
N THR A 174 24.45 -13.96 -10.81
CA THR A 174 24.85 -14.87 -11.92
C THR A 174 26.26 -14.59 -12.45
N ARG A 175 26.95 -13.59 -11.91
CA ARG A 175 28.30 -13.18 -12.37
C ARG A 175 29.27 -13.14 -11.19
N ALA A 176 30.41 -13.84 -11.31
CA ALA A 176 31.43 -13.94 -10.28
C ALA A 176 32.08 -12.60 -9.92
N ILE A 177 32.09 -11.64 -10.85
CA ILE A 177 32.68 -10.30 -10.63
C ILE A 177 32.05 -9.57 -9.44
N PHE A 178 30.82 -9.91 -9.04
CA PHE A 178 30.15 -9.31 -7.89
C PHE A 178 30.53 -9.94 -6.55
N LEU A 179 31.31 -11.03 -6.54
CA LEU A 179 31.64 -11.76 -5.32
C LEU A 179 32.36 -10.90 -4.25
N PRO A 180 33.42 -10.15 -4.58
CA PRO A 180 34.09 -9.28 -3.58
C PRO A 180 33.13 -8.24 -2.98
N PHE A 181 32.30 -7.63 -3.84
CA PHE A 181 31.30 -6.64 -3.41
C PHE A 181 30.23 -7.27 -2.50
N ALA A 182 29.79 -8.48 -2.78
CA ALA A 182 28.80 -9.18 -1.96
C ALA A 182 29.36 -9.49 -0.56
N VAL A 183 30.62 -9.92 -0.45
CA VAL A 183 31.27 -10.18 0.84
C VAL A 183 31.43 -8.87 1.63
N LEU A 184 31.95 -7.81 1.01
CA LEU A 184 32.06 -6.49 1.64
C LEU A 184 30.70 -5.95 2.07
N TYR A 185 29.65 -6.20 1.29
CA TYR A 185 28.29 -5.78 1.63
C TYR A 185 27.78 -6.51 2.86
N VAL A 186 28.01 -7.83 3.01
CA VAL A 186 27.64 -8.57 4.23
C VAL A 186 28.34 -8.00 5.46
N LEU A 187 29.62 -7.69 5.35
CA LEU A 187 30.38 -7.06 6.44
C LEU A 187 29.82 -5.68 6.79
N LYS A 188 29.54 -4.85 5.77
CA LYS A 188 28.90 -3.55 5.97
C LYS A 188 27.55 -3.69 6.68
N ARG A 189 26.69 -4.63 6.24
CA ARG A 189 25.38 -4.88 6.86
C ARG A 189 25.51 -5.20 8.33
N ARG A 190 26.42 -6.10 8.67
CA ARG A 190 26.62 -6.56 10.04
C ARG A 190 27.20 -5.47 10.93
N PHE A 191 28.30 -4.86 10.52
CA PHE A 191 29.10 -3.95 11.38
C PHE A 191 28.70 -2.47 11.27
N VAL A 192 28.14 -2.04 10.14
CA VAL A 192 27.78 -0.64 9.90
C VAL A 192 26.26 -0.43 10.01
N ASP A 193 25.45 -1.28 9.37
CA ASP A 193 23.99 -1.11 9.36
C ASP A 193 23.32 -1.83 10.55
N GLY A 194 24.05 -2.66 11.29
CA GLY A 194 23.56 -3.45 12.43
C GLY A 194 22.47 -4.44 12.07
N ILE A 195 22.54 -5.03 10.88
CA ILE A 195 21.67 -6.11 10.40
C ILE A 195 22.52 -7.37 10.33
N GLU A 196 22.39 -8.21 11.35
CA GLU A 196 23.30 -9.32 11.60
C GLU A 196 22.94 -10.60 10.84
N ASP A 197 21.73 -10.70 10.33
CA ASP A 197 21.17 -11.91 9.74
C ASP A 197 21.46 -12.07 8.24
N THR A 198 21.95 -11.02 7.56
CA THR A 198 22.37 -11.11 6.15
C THR A 198 23.59 -12.03 6.04
N ARG A 199 23.48 -13.09 5.21
CA ARG A 199 24.53 -14.12 5.03
C ARG A 199 24.85 -14.30 3.56
N PHE A 200 26.12 -14.58 3.28
CA PHE A 200 26.54 -15.09 1.99
C PHE A 200 26.20 -16.60 1.89
N ILE A 201 25.65 -17.02 0.74
CA ILE A 201 25.30 -18.42 0.46
C ILE A 201 25.65 -18.77 -0.98
N TRP A 202 26.25 -19.95 -1.19
CA TRP A 202 26.57 -20.44 -2.53
C TRP A 202 25.34 -20.96 -3.28
N GLY A 203 25.32 -20.86 -4.62
CA GLY A 203 24.21 -21.31 -5.46
C GLY A 203 23.85 -22.78 -5.24
N ARG A 204 24.82 -23.64 -4.94
CA ARG A 204 24.58 -25.06 -4.59
C ARG A 204 23.73 -25.21 -3.31
N GLU A 205 23.95 -24.36 -2.32
CA GLU A 205 23.19 -24.37 -1.06
C GLU A 205 21.78 -23.78 -1.23
N ILE A 206 21.65 -22.77 -2.09
CA ILE A 206 20.34 -22.21 -2.42
C ILE A 206 19.48 -23.30 -3.08
N ARG A 207 20.02 -24.00 -4.08
CA ARG A 207 19.28 -25.05 -4.80
C ARG A 207 18.88 -26.25 -3.92
N LYS A 208 19.55 -26.49 -2.78
CA LYS A 208 19.05 -27.45 -1.80
C LYS A 208 17.76 -26.99 -1.11
N LYS A 209 17.60 -25.66 -0.91
CA LYS A 209 16.40 -25.06 -0.30
C LYS A 209 15.31 -24.80 -1.33
N GLU A 210 15.71 -24.32 -2.50
CA GLU A 210 14.85 -23.91 -3.61
C GLU A 210 15.31 -24.59 -4.91
N PRO A 211 14.90 -25.83 -5.16
CA PRO A 211 15.37 -26.62 -6.31
C PRO A 211 15.04 -25.99 -7.67
N THR A 212 14.02 -25.12 -7.72
CA THR A 212 13.56 -24.44 -8.96
C THR A 212 14.39 -23.22 -9.32
N ILE A 213 15.33 -22.80 -8.47
CA ILE A 213 16.24 -21.69 -8.78
C ILE A 213 17.21 -22.10 -9.89
N SER A 214 17.43 -21.17 -10.82
CA SER A 214 18.31 -21.32 -11.98
C SER A 214 19.71 -21.82 -11.59
N GLU A 215 20.23 -22.79 -12.34
CA GLU A 215 21.61 -23.25 -12.22
C GLU A 215 22.65 -22.16 -12.48
N LYS A 216 22.27 -21.11 -13.22
CA LYS A 216 23.14 -19.94 -13.47
C LYS A 216 23.39 -19.07 -12.23
N VAL A 217 22.62 -19.26 -11.15
CA VAL A 217 22.87 -18.57 -9.88
C VAL A 217 24.10 -19.15 -9.21
N LEU A 218 25.17 -18.33 -9.13
CA LEU A 218 26.46 -18.70 -8.55
C LEU A 218 26.45 -18.57 -7.02
N PHE A 219 25.85 -17.49 -6.51
CA PHE A 219 25.72 -17.19 -5.08
C PHE A 219 24.58 -16.18 -4.85
N ALA A 220 24.20 -16.01 -3.60
CA ALA A 220 23.24 -14.98 -3.19
C ALA A 220 23.60 -14.38 -1.82
N LEU A 221 22.98 -13.24 -1.53
CA LEU A 221 22.81 -12.73 -0.18
C LEU A 221 21.48 -13.26 0.36
N SER A 222 21.52 -14.00 1.44
CA SER A 222 20.35 -14.51 2.15
C SER A 222 19.98 -13.56 3.27
N ASN A 223 18.72 -13.16 3.33
CA ASN A 223 18.14 -12.28 4.34
C ASN A 223 16.96 -12.99 5.04
N PRO A 224 17.22 -13.76 6.10
CA PRO A 224 16.19 -14.55 6.81
C PRO A 224 15.08 -13.69 7.45
N SER A 225 15.37 -12.44 7.79
CA SER A 225 14.38 -11.50 8.36
C SER A 225 13.34 -10.99 7.36
N SER A 226 13.51 -11.27 6.06
CA SER A 226 12.47 -10.95 5.08
C SER A 226 11.23 -11.79 5.33
N GLY A 227 10.07 -11.14 5.31
CA GLY A 227 8.78 -11.75 5.55
C GLY A 227 7.76 -11.46 4.46
N CYS A 228 6.59 -12.05 4.61
CA CYS A 228 5.44 -11.79 3.77
C CYS A 228 4.18 -11.65 4.62
N VAL A 229 3.31 -10.74 4.24
CA VAL A 229 2.01 -10.48 4.88
C VAL A 229 0.95 -10.24 3.80
N SER A 230 -0.32 -10.43 4.14
CA SER A 230 -1.42 -9.98 3.30
C SER A 230 -1.63 -8.47 3.49
N PRO A 231 -1.29 -7.60 2.51
CA PRO A 231 -1.25 -6.17 2.75
C PRO A 231 -2.62 -5.54 3.01
N TYR A 232 -3.66 -5.96 2.27
CA TYR A 232 -5.02 -5.45 2.48
C TYR A 232 -5.65 -5.96 3.78
N GLU A 233 -5.40 -7.21 4.17
CA GLU A 233 -5.86 -7.75 5.47
C GLU A 233 -5.21 -6.99 6.63
N LEU A 234 -3.92 -6.69 6.54
CA LEU A 234 -3.21 -5.93 7.56
C LEU A 234 -3.79 -4.51 7.74
N VAL A 235 -4.08 -3.81 6.64
CA VAL A 235 -4.67 -2.45 6.69
C VAL A 235 -6.06 -2.48 7.34
N ILE A 236 -6.92 -3.41 6.90
CA ILE A 236 -8.26 -3.57 7.46
C ILE A 236 -8.18 -3.92 8.96
N ALA A 237 -7.29 -4.83 9.33
CA ALA A 237 -7.11 -5.24 10.72
C ALA A 237 -6.62 -4.10 11.63
N TYR A 238 -5.74 -3.23 11.14
CA TYR A 238 -5.35 -2.01 11.85
C TYR A 238 -6.55 -1.10 12.12
N ALA A 239 -7.36 -0.85 11.09
CA ALA A 239 -8.53 0.01 11.22
C ALA A 239 -9.61 -0.59 12.12
N GLU A 240 -9.90 -1.88 11.98
CA GLU A 240 -10.87 -2.57 12.85
C GLU A 240 -10.45 -2.55 14.33
N ASN A 241 -9.16 -2.76 14.63
CA ASN A 241 -8.66 -2.63 15.98
C ASN A 241 -8.68 -1.17 16.48
N ALA A 242 -8.45 -0.19 15.62
CA ALA A 242 -8.62 1.22 15.97
C ALA A 242 -10.08 1.54 16.33
N VAL A 243 -11.05 1.06 15.54
CA VAL A 243 -12.49 1.24 15.80
C VAL A 243 -12.92 0.51 17.07
N GLN A 244 -12.43 -0.71 17.31
CA GLN A 244 -12.63 -1.45 18.56
C GLN A 244 -12.18 -0.64 19.80
N ASN A 245 -11.18 0.22 19.63
CA ASN A 245 -10.63 1.08 20.67
C ASN A 245 -11.12 2.54 20.61
N GLY A 246 -12.24 2.81 19.92
CA GLY A 246 -12.95 4.07 19.95
C GLY A 246 -12.67 5.03 18.78
N ALA A 247 -11.80 4.71 17.83
CA ALA A 247 -11.62 5.53 16.63
C ALA A 247 -12.84 5.42 15.68
N ARG A 248 -13.11 6.48 14.93
CA ARG A 248 -14.17 6.54 13.91
C ARG A 248 -13.55 6.48 12.51
N VAL A 249 -14.20 5.78 11.59
CA VAL A 249 -13.79 5.68 10.18
C VAL A 249 -14.94 6.09 9.28
N SER A 250 -14.69 7.04 8.38
CA SER A 250 -15.66 7.48 7.37
C SER A 250 -15.14 7.16 5.97
N LEU A 251 -15.81 6.21 5.31
CA LEU A 251 -15.54 5.82 3.92
C LEU A 251 -16.32 6.72 2.95
N ASN A 252 -15.98 6.69 1.66
CA ASN A 252 -16.56 7.56 0.64
C ASN A 252 -16.46 9.05 1.02
N THR A 253 -15.39 9.44 1.73
CA THR A 253 -15.21 10.79 2.26
C THR A 253 -13.90 11.38 1.76
N ALA A 254 -14.02 12.27 0.79
CA ALA A 254 -12.91 12.97 0.15
C ALA A 254 -12.76 14.39 0.70
N VAL A 255 -11.54 14.77 1.09
CA VAL A 255 -11.21 16.16 1.40
C VAL A 255 -11.10 16.95 0.09
N THR A 256 -11.77 18.08 0.02
CA THR A 256 -11.84 18.93 -1.18
C THR A 256 -11.18 20.28 -0.98
N ASP A 257 -11.17 20.82 0.25
CA ASP A 257 -10.53 22.10 0.58
C ASP A 257 -10.23 22.21 2.09
N MET A 258 -9.44 23.21 2.48
CA MET A 258 -9.14 23.55 3.88
C MET A 258 -9.15 25.05 4.09
N SER A 259 -9.77 25.52 5.17
CA SER A 259 -9.65 26.89 5.65
C SER A 259 -8.44 27.00 6.58
N VAL A 260 -7.48 27.86 6.20
CA VAL A 260 -6.26 28.11 6.98
C VAL A 260 -6.20 29.58 7.36
N GLU A 261 -6.20 29.86 8.65
CA GLU A 261 -6.10 31.22 9.20
C GLU A 261 -5.00 31.27 10.28
N ASN A 262 -4.19 32.30 10.23
CA ASN A 262 -3.07 32.50 11.17
C ASN A 262 -2.13 31.29 11.30
N GLY A 263 -1.88 30.58 10.18
CA GLY A 263 -1.01 29.40 10.16
C GLY A 263 -1.66 28.15 10.79
N ARG A 264 -2.97 28.08 10.93
CA ARG A 264 -3.70 26.92 11.49
C ARG A 264 -4.89 26.55 10.60
N ILE A 265 -5.11 25.25 10.42
CA ILE A 265 -6.33 24.72 9.79
C ILE A 265 -7.47 24.86 10.80
N ASN A 266 -8.49 25.61 10.43
CA ASN A 266 -9.70 25.80 11.22
C ASN A 266 -10.83 24.87 10.76
N ALA A 267 -10.86 24.56 9.45
CA ALA A 267 -11.87 23.71 8.87
C ALA A 267 -11.32 22.87 7.71
N VAL A 268 -11.82 21.66 7.58
CA VAL A 268 -11.55 20.72 6.48
C VAL A 268 -12.87 20.44 5.77
N VAL A 269 -12.97 20.81 4.51
CA VAL A 269 -14.17 20.64 3.69
C VAL A 269 -14.14 19.26 3.01
N THR A 270 -15.25 18.55 3.10
CA THR A 270 -15.43 17.24 2.47
C THR A 270 -16.72 17.18 1.65
N ASN A 271 -16.91 16.08 0.91
CA ASN A 271 -18.20 15.81 0.26
C ASN A 271 -19.32 15.42 1.25
N ARG A 272 -19.02 15.33 2.56
CA ARG A 272 -19.95 14.91 3.61
C ARG A 272 -20.09 15.92 4.76
N GLY A 273 -19.69 17.17 4.53
CA GLY A 273 -19.74 18.26 5.51
C GLY A 273 -18.36 18.84 5.83
N THR A 274 -18.34 19.81 6.72
CA THR A 274 -17.16 20.55 7.17
C THR A 274 -16.76 20.11 8.58
N ILE A 275 -15.51 19.74 8.76
CA ILE A 275 -14.93 19.20 10.00
C ILE A 275 -13.95 20.22 10.58
N CYS A 276 -13.97 20.46 11.89
CA CYS A 276 -13.09 21.40 12.59
C CYS A 276 -12.13 20.67 13.55
N PRO A 277 -11.06 20.02 13.06
CA PRO A 277 -10.15 19.23 13.86
C PRO A 277 -9.14 20.07 14.64
N LYS A 278 -8.65 19.58 15.78
CA LYS A 278 -7.51 20.22 16.46
C LYS A 278 -6.19 19.98 15.72
N ILE A 279 -5.99 18.76 15.19
CA ILE A 279 -4.80 18.35 14.40
C ILE A 279 -5.24 17.56 13.18
N VAL A 280 -4.55 17.76 12.05
CA VAL A 280 -4.70 17.00 10.81
C VAL A 280 -3.46 16.15 10.57
N ILE A 281 -3.64 14.87 10.23
CA ILE A 281 -2.55 13.97 9.81
C ILE A 281 -2.75 13.63 8.33
N ASN A 282 -1.82 14.08 7.49
CA ASN A 282 -1.85 13.87 6.05
C ASN A 282 -1.22 12.53 5.69
N CYS A 283 -2.05 11.50 5.52
CA CYS A 283 -1.71 10.16 5.05
C CYS A 283 -2.27 9.88 3.64
N ALA A 284 -2.49 10.91 2.82
CA ALA A 284 -3.24 10.87 1.57
C ALA A 284 -2.51 10.20 0.38
N GLY A 285 -1.36 9.54 0.62
CA GLY A 285 -0.64 8.77 -0.40
C GLY A 285 -0.29 9.61 -1.64
N VAL A 286 -0.83 9.23 -2.80
CA VAL A 286 -0.56 9.95 -4.08
C VAL A 286 -1.13 11.37 -4.11
N TYR A 287 -2.00 11.74 -3.19
CA TYR A 287 -2.57 13.08 -3.04
C TYR A 287 -1.97 13.87 -1.87
N ALA A 288 -0.89 13.37 -1.23
CA ALA A 288 -0.34 14.01 -0.05
C ALA A 288 0.18 15.44 -0.31
N ASP A 289 0.72 15.73 -1.50
CA ASP A 289 1.15 17.06 -1.91
C ASP A 289 -0.02 18.00 -2.22
N GLU A 290 -1.17 17.47 -2.68
CA GLU A 290 -2.40 18.25 -2.87
C GLU A 290 -3.05 18.60 -1.52
N VAL A 291 -3.08 17.67 -0.57
CA VAL A 291 -3.51 17.94 0.80
C VAL A 291 -2.60 19.00 1.45
N ALA A 292 -1.29 18.90 1.25
CA ALA A 292 -0.35 19.91 1.72
C ALA A 292 -0.60 21.28 1.06
N ARG A 293 -1.00 21.33 -0.23
CA ARG A 293 -1.38 22.56 -0.92
C ARG A 293 -2.65 23.18 -0.33
N MET A 294 -3.69 22.37 -0.07
CA MET A 294 -4.93 22.84 0.58
C MET A 294 -4.63 23.42 1.97
N ALA A 295 -3.67 22.85 2.68
CA ALA A 295 -3.23 23.31 4.00
C ALA A 295 -2.26 24.52 3.95
N ASN A 296 -2.01 25.14 2.80
CA ASN A 296 -1.01 26.20 2.60
C ASN A 296 0.41 25.80 3.03
N ASP A 297 0.73 24.48 3.04
CA ASP A 297 1.98 23.92 3.55
C ASP A 297 2.69 23.01 2.54
N ARG A 298 2.54 23.27 1.24
CA ARG A 298 3.20 22.47 0.19
C ARG A 298 4.67 22.81 0.08
N PHE A 299 5.52 21.88 0.46
CA PHE A 299 6.99 21.97 0.34
C PHE A 299 7.62 20.76 -0.38
N PHE A 300 6.81 19.87 -0.92
CA PHE A 300 7.22 18.69 -1.68
C PHE A 300 6.24 18.41 -2.82
N SER A 301 6.63 17.54 -3.73
CA SER A 301 5.73 17.01 -4.78
C SER A 301 5.84 15.50 -4.87
N ILE A 302 4.72 14.88 -5.20
CA ILE A 302 4.60 13.45 -5.50
C ILE A 302 4.61 13.26 -7.01
N HIS A 303 5.48 12.33 -7.51
CA HIS A 303 5.41 11.86 -8.88
C HIS A 303 4.91 10.41 -8.89
N PRO A 304 3.68 10.17 -9.36
CA PRO A 304 3.06 8.84 -9.27
C PRO A 304 3.84 7.80 -10.08
N ARG A 305 3.97 6.58 -9.53
CA ARG A 305 4.70 5.47 -10.17
C ARG A 305 3.91 4.18 -10.08
N LYS A 306 3.52 3.63 -11.22
CA LYS A 306 2.81 2.34 -11.33
C LYS A 306 3.72 1.17 -10.97
N GLY A 307 3.11 0.13 -10.43
CA GLY A 307 3.76 -1.17 -10.23
C GLY A 307 2.77 -2.30 -10.43
N THR A 308 3.05 -3.16 -11.40
CA THR A 308 2.20 -4.27 -11.80
C THR A 308 2.69 -5.57 -11.18
N ASN A 309 1.75 -6.33 -10.62
CA ASN A 309 1.97 -7.64 -10.02
C ASN A 309 1.09 -8.68 -10.69
N SER A 310 1.61 -9.90 -10.83
CA SER A 310 0.86 -11.08 -11.27
C SER A 310 0.79 -12.10 -10.13
N ILE A 311 -0.39 -12.64 -9.86
CA ILE A 311 -0.60 -13.75 -8.91
C ILE A 311 -0.77 -15.04 -9.70
N LEU A 312 0.02 -16.04 -9.33
CA LEU A 312 -0.03 -17.37 -9.92
C LEU A 312 -0.81 -18.33 -9.03
N ASP A 313 -1.36 -19.37 -9.64
CA ASP A 313 -2.06 -20.46 -8.95
C ASP A 313 -1.19 -21.08 -7.84
N ARG A 314 -1.83 -21.56 -6.76
CA ARG A 314 -1.16 -22.26 -5.66
C ARG A 314 -0.29 -23.44 -6.10
N LYS A 315 -0.62 -24.10 -7.23
CA LYS A 315 0.24 -25.14 -7.81
C LYS A 315 1.62 -24.65 -8.21
N ALA A 316 1.73 -23.37 -8.61
CA ALA A 316 3.02 -22.73 -8.84
C ALA A 316 3.70 -22.39 -7.51
N GLY A 317 2.93 -21.95 -6.50
CA GLY A 317 3.40 -21.67 -5.14
C GLY A 317 4.03 -22.88 -4.46
N ALA A 318 3.43 -24.06 -4.61
CA ALA A 318 3.96 -25.30 -4.02
C ALA A 318 5.38 -25.68 -4.49
N ARG A 319 5.91 -25.04 -5.54
CA ARG A 319 7.25 -25.29 -6.08
C ARG A 319 8.33 -24.36 -5.55
N TYR A 320 7.97 -23.34 -4.77
CA TYR A 320 8.88 -22.29 -4.34
C TYR A 320 8.40 -21.65 -3.03
N ASN A 321 9.30 -21.52 -2.04
CA ASN A 321 8.90 -21.12 -0.67
C ASN A 321 9.52 -19.82 -0.18
N SER A 322 10.40 -19.17 -0.97
CA SER A 322 11.16 -17.99 -0.53
C SER A 322 10.79 -16.75 -1.34
N ILE A 323 11.51 -15.66 -1.08
CA ILE A 323 11.51 -14.47 -1.92
C ILE A 323 12.83 -14.45 -2.70
N ALA A 324 12.80 -14.23 -4.02
CA ALA A 324 14.04 -14.14 -4.78
C ALA A 324 14.00 -13.11 -5.90
N SER A 325 15.16 -12.53 -6.17
CA SER A 325 15.37 -11.69 -7.35
C SER A 325 16.83 -11.77 -7.83
N ILE A 326 17.07 -11.61 -9.13
CA ILE A 326 18.41 -11.45 -9.67
C ILE A 326 18.86 -9.99 -9.56
N ILE A 327 20.04 -9.80 -8.98
CA ILE A 327 20.71 -8.50 -8.86
C ILE A 327 21.66 -8.29 -10.04
N GLY A 328 21.68 -7.08 -10.57
CA GLY A 328 22.58 -6.69 -11.68
C GLY A 328 22.15 -7.17 -13.07
N ALA A 329 20.98 -7.78 -13.22
CA ALA A 329 20.37 -8.00 -14.52
C ALA A 329 19.82 -6.67 -15.07
N LYS A 330 20.15 -6.36 -16.34
CA LYS A 330 19.52 -5.21 -17.00
C LYS A 330 18.03 -5.50 -17.14
N SER A 331 17.19 -4.66 -16.57
CA SER A 331 15.76 -4.68 -16.88
C SER A 331 15.56 -4.17 -18.31
N PRO A 332 14.72 -4.81 -19.12
CA PRO A 332 14.30 -4.22 -20.39
C PRO A 332 13.56 -2.91 -20.10
N GLY A 333 14.01 -1.80 -20.67
CA GLY A 333 13.43 -0.47 -20.48
C GLY A 333 14.06 0.36 -19.34
N LYS A 334 13.71 1.64 -19.27
CA LYS A 334 14.10 2.56 -18.19
C LYS A 334 13.21 2.29 -16.97
N THR A 335 13.75 1.67 -15.94
CA THR A 335 13.05 1.49 -14.65
C THR A 335 13.86 2.13 -13.53
N HIS A 336 13.19 2.86 -12.63
CA HIS A 336 13.80 3.50 -11.48
C HIS A 336 13.94 2.57 -10.26
N THR A 337 13.57 1.29 -10.41
CA THR A 337 13.68 0.27 -9.35
C THR A 337 14.48 -0.94 -9.83
N LYS A 338 14.88 -1.78 -8.89
CA LYS A 338 15.59 -3.04 -9.17
C LYS A 338 14.72 -4.09 -9.87
N GLY A 339 13.42 -3.79 -10.09
CA GLY A 339 12.52 -4.52 -10.98
C GLY A 339 11.99 -5.82 -10.39
N GLY A 340 11.36 -5.77 -9.23
CA GLY A 340 10.54 -6.84 -8.66
C GLY A 340 11.28 -8.15 -8.37
N GLY A 341 10.51 -9.12 -7.91
CA GLY A 341 10.97 -10.46 -7.54
C GLY A 341 9.92 -11.52 -7.80
N ILE A 342 10.21 -12.71 -7.33
CA ILE A 342 9.28 -13.81 -7.12
C ILE A 342 9.08 -13.91 -5.61
N LEU A 343 7.84 -13.96 -5.15
CA LEU A 343 7.49 -13.99 -3.75
C LEU A 343 6.44 -15.07 -3.49
N HIS A 344 6.71 -15.96 -2.53
CA HIS A 344 5.70 -16.86 -2.00
C HIS A 344 4.81 -16.12 -1.01
N THR A 345 3.51 -16.03 -1.30
CA THR A 345 2.55 -15.27 -0.47
C THR A 345 2.10 -16.08 0.74
N VAL A 346 1.55 -15.42 1.75
CA VAL A 346 0.97 -16.07 2.95
C VAL A 346 -0.25 -16.96 2.65
N HIS A 347 -0.71 -16.99 1.41
CA HIS A 347 -1.83 -17.81 0.93
C HIS A 347 -1.40 -18.83 -0.12
N ASP A 348 -0.13 -19.20 -0.15
CA ASP A 348 0.47 -20.23 -0.99
C ASP A 348 0.43 -19.97 -2.50
N ASN A 349 0.18 -18.73 -2.91
CA ASN A 349 0.34 -18.28 -4.28
C ASN A 349 1.78 -17.82 -4.53
N LEU A 350 2.26 -17.86 -5.78
CA LEU A 350 3.40 -17.05 -6.18
C LEU A 350 2.93 -15.69 -6.67
N LEU A 351 3.66 -14.65 -6.28
CA LEU A 351 3.55 -13.32 -6.83
C LEU A 351 4.80 -13.01 -7.65
N VAL A 352 4.60 -12.47 -8.86
CA VAL A 352 5.67 -12.02 -9.76
C VAL A 352 5.49 -10.53 -10.00
N GLY A 353 6.44 -9.74 -9.55
CA GLY A 353 6.38 -8.27 -9.61
C GLY A 353 7.09 -7.62 -8.43
N PRO A 354 6.82 -6.32 -8.21
CA PRO A 354 6.26 -5.38 -9.18
C PRO A 354 7.33 -4.79 -10.13
N ASP A 355 6.90 -4.23 -11.24
CA ASP A 355 7.70 -3.30 -12.04
C ASP A 355 7.62 -1.87 -11.49
N ALA A 356 8.13 -0.89 -12.27
CA ALA A 356 8.06 0.52 -11.92
C ALA A 356 8.02 1.38 -13.19
N VAL A 357 6.88 2.02 -13.42
CA VAL A 357 6.61 2.86 -14.58
C VAL A 357 6.06 4.20 -14.11
N GLU A 358 6.71 5.31 -14.49
CA GLU A 358 6.24 6.65 -14.17
C GLU A 358 4.91 6.94 -14.87
N THR A 359 4.02 7.66 -14.20
CA THR A 359 2.72 8.08 -14.73
C THR A 359 2.35 9.45 -14.19
N TRP A 360 1.60 10.24 -14.96
CA TRP A 360 1.04 11.50 -14.47
C TRP A 360 -0.31 11.30 -13.76
N GLU A 361 -0.97 10.18 -14.02
CA GLU A 361 -2.28 9.86 -13.47
C GLU A 361 -2.15 9.21 -12.09
N ARG A 362 -2.69 9.87 -11.08
CA ARG A 362 -2.60 9.43 -9.68
C ARG A 362 -3.43 8.19 -9.38
N GLU A 363 -4.46 7.92 -10.18
CA GLU A 363 -5.43 6.83 -9.97
C GLU A 363 -5.44 5.78 -11.10
N ASN A 364 -4.50 5.85 -12.04
CA ASN A 364 -4.43 4.89 -13.14
C ASN A 364 -3.91 3.53 -12.64
N THR A 365 -4.83 2.61 -12.44
CA THR A 365 -4.53 1.22 -12.04
C THR A 365 -4.65 0.23 -13.19
N GLU A 366 -4.68 0.70 -14.44
CA GLU A 366 -4.63 -0.16 -15.62
C GLU A 366 -3.38 -1.02 -15.62
N THR A 367 -3.54 -2.27 -15.98
CA THR A 367 -2.45 -3.23 -16.11
C THR A 367 -1.99 -3.30 -17.56
N ASP A 368 -0.71 -3.02 -17.76
CA ASP A 368 -0.08 -3.12 -19.06
C ASP A 368 0.43 -4.54 -19.32
N PRO A 369 -0.03 -5.24 -20.40
CA PRO A 369 0.44 -6.57 -20.75
C PRO A 369 1.95 -6.64 -21.01
N GLU A 370 2.54 -5.56 -21.52
CA GLU A 370 3.98 -5.50 -21.78
C GLU A 370 4.78 -5.44 -20.46
N SER A 371 4.26 -4.78 -19.44
CA SER A 371 4.82 -4.83 -18.07
C SER A 371 4.86 -6.25 -17.54
N ILE A 372 3.78 -7.02 -17.69
CA ILE A 372 3.74 -8.43 -17.29
C ILE A 372 4.81 -9.23 -18.06
N ARG A 373 4.85 -9.11 -19.38
CA ARG A 373 5.83 -9.83 -20.22
C ARG A 373 7.27 -9.52 -19.82
N ARG A 374 7.61 -8.24 -19.62
CA ARG A 374 8.97 -7.82 -19.17
C ARG A 374 9.33 -8.44 -17.82
N MET A 375 8.37 -8.46 -16.87
CA MET A 375 8.58 -9.05 -15.55
C MET A 375 8.86 -10.55 -15.65
N PHE A 376 8.08 -11.31 -16.45
CA PHE A 376 8.30 -12.74 -16.62
C PHE A 376 9.63 -13.04 -17.33
N ILE A 377 10.00 -12.30 -18.37
CA ILE A 377 11.32 -12.45 -19.03
C ILE A 377 12.44 -12.30 -17.99
N LYS A 378 12.36 -11.29 -17.13
CA LYS A 378 13.36 -11.05 -16.10
C LYS A 378 13.36 -12.15 -15.04
N GLN A 379 12.21 -12.52 -14.52
CA GLN A 379 12.13 -13.46 -13.39
C GLN A 379 12.37 -14.91 -13.80
N ARG A 380 12.22 -15.28 -15.06
CA ARG A 380 12.71 -16.57 -15.59
C ARG A 380 14.23 -16.73 -15.50
N MET A 381 14.99 -15.65 -15.36
CA MET A 381 16.42 -15.74 -15.05
C MET A 381 16.66 -16.29 -13.65
N THR A 382 15.73 -16.03 -12.71
CA THR A 382 15.75 -16.55 -11.34
C THR A 382 15.15 -17.95 -11.29
N MET A 383 13.97 -18.13 -11.88
CA MET A 383 13.19 -19.38 -11.90
C MET A 383 12.78 -19.72 -13.35
N PRO A 384 13.56 -20.55 -14.06
CA PRO A 384 13.31 -20.86 -15.48
C PRO A 384 11.94 -21.51 -15.76
N SER A 385 11.39 -22.23 -14.78
CA SER A 385 10.08 -22.91 -14.88
C SER A 385 8.86 -21.99 -14.74
N LEU A 386 9.08 -20.67 -14.55
CA LEU A 386 8.00 -19.69 -14.39
C LEU A 386 7.19 -19.55 -15.67
N SER A 387 5.86 -19.65 -15.59
CA SER A 387 4.95 -19.64 -16.71
C SER A 387 3.82 -18.62 -16.53
N GLU A 388 3.55 -17.81 -17.57
CA GLU A 388 2.37 -16.94 -17.59
C GLU A 388 1.04 -17.73 -17.62
N ARG A 389 1.06 -19.01 -17.98
CA ARG A 389 -0.13 -19.89 -17.98
C ARG A 389 -0.65 -20.16 -16.56
N ASP A 390 0.20 -19.95 -15.55
CA ASP A 390 -0.17 -20.13 -14.15
C ASP A 390 -0.80 -18.86 -13.55
N ILE A 391 -0.88 -17.75 -14.29
CA ILE A 391 -1.49 -16.50 -13.82
C ILE A 391 -2.99 -16.71 -13.62
N ILE A 392 -3.49 -16.42 -12.41
CA ILE A 392 -4.92 -16.41 -12.09
C ILE A 392 -5.48 -15.00 -12.01
N THR A 393 -4.63 -14.01 -11.68
CA THR A 393 -5.00 -12.60 -11.67
C THR A 393 -3.76 -11.71 -11.71
N TYR A 394 -3.97 -10.44 -12.03
CA TYR A 394 -2.96 -9.40 -11.98
C TYR A 394 -3.58 -8.09 -11.52
N PHE A 395 -2.75 -7.20 -11.00
CA PHE A 395 -3.19 -5.89 -10.55
C PHE A 395 -2.05 -4.87 -10.59
N THR A 396 -2.41 -3.60 -10.64
CA THR A 396 -1.47 -2.48 -10.64
C THR A 396 -1.80 -1.54 -9.49
N GLY A 397 -0.77 -1.11 -8.76
CA GLY A 397 -0.86 -0.07 -7.73
C GLY A 397 -0.05 1.17 -8.13
N VAL A 398 -0.48 2.34 -7.68
CA VAL A 398 0.22 3.61 -7.92
C VAL A 398 0.91 4.04 -6.63
N ARG A 399 2.24 4.03 -6.63
CA ARG A 399 3.08 4.48 -5.51
C ARG A 399 3.19 5.99 -5.48
N ALA A 400 3.52 6.54 -4.32
CA ALA A 400 3.63 7.97 -4.04
C ALA A 400 5.06 8.42 -3.71
N PRO A 401 6.08 8.24 -4.60
CA PRO A 401 7.43 8.73 -4.32
C PRO A 401 7.52 10.25 -4.39
N THR A 402 8.42 10.80 -3.55
CA THR A 402 8.97 12.15 -3.73
C THR A 402 10.20 12.10 -4.64
N TYR A 403 10.66 13.23 -5.13
CA TYR A 403 11.88 13.31 -5.96
C TYR A 403 13.15 12.96 -5.19
N GLU A 404 13.15 13.13 -3.87
CA GLU A 404 14.26 12.73 -2.97
C GLU A 404 14.32 11.21 -2.76
N GLU A 405 13.30 10.47 -3.20
CA GLU A 405 13.16 9.02 -3.01
C GLU A 405 13.16 8.61 -1.52
N ASP A 406 12.76 9.50 -0.61
CA ASP A 406 12.65 9.24 0.83
C ASP A 406 11.24 9.61 1.35
N PHE A 407 10.96 9.26 2.60
CA PHE A 407 9.72 9.60 3.29
C PHE A 407 9.74 11.06 3.78
N ILE A 408 8.56 11.60 4.02
CA ILE A 408 8.31 12.85 4.73
C ILE A 408 7.47 12.51 5.94
N ILE A 409 8.06 12.65 7.14
CA ILE A 409 7.41 12.42 8.42
C ILE A 409 7.82 13.60 9.31
N GLU A 410 7.07 14.68 9.21
CA GLU A 410 7.39 15.94 9.90
C GLU A 410 6.14 16.78 10.13
N TYR A 411 6.23 17.72 11.08
CA TYR A 411 5.21 18.75 11.26
C TYR A 411 5.15 19.67 10.04
N GLY A 412 4.02 20.34 9.86
CA GLY A 412 3.90 21.39 8.88
C GLY A 412 4.96 22.48 9.09
N ARG A 413 5.37 23.11 8.00
CA ARG A 413 6.39 24.16 8.00
C ARG A 413 5.82 25.57 8.10
N ARG A 414 4.61 25.75 7.58
CA ARG A 414 3.86 27.01 7.59
C ARG A 414 2.55 26.87 8.38
N THR A 415 1.99 25.66 8.42
CA THR A 415 0.74 25.35 9.11
C THR A 415 1.05 24.47 10.32
N GLU A 416 0.75 24.99 11.52
CA GLU A 416 1.21 24.40 12.79
C GLU A 416 0.52 23.08 13.17
N ASN A 417 -0.79 22.95 12.81
CA ASN A 417 -1.60 21.82 13.23
C ASN A 417 -1.78 20.75 12.14
N ILE A 418 -0.74 20.53 11.33
CA ILE A 418 -0.68 19.43 10.38
C ILE A 418 0.60 18.61 10.59
N ILE A 419 0.48 17.30 10.44
CA ILE A 419 1.60 16.36 10.39
C ILE A 419 1.55 15.64 9.04
N HIS A 420 2.65 15.69 8.29
CA HIS A 420 2.76 15.00 7.01
C HIS A 420 3.37 13.62 7.17
N VAL A 421 2.70 12.61 6.60
CA VAL A 421 3.17 11.22 6.45
C VAL A 421 3.11 10.89 4.97
N ALA A 422 4.03 11.46 4.20
CA ALA A 422 4.02 11.50 2.75
C ALA A 422 5.27 10.84 2.14
N GLY A 423 5.28 10.68 0.81
CA GLY A 423 6.38 10.01 0.11
C GLY A 423 6.47 8.51 0.43
N ILE A 424 5.42 7.93 1.00
CA ILE A 424 5.41 6.55 1.47
C ILE A 424 5.26 5.60 0.27
N GLN A 425 6.40 5.11 -0.18
CA GLN A 425 6.58 4.05 -1.16
C GLN A 425 7.32 2.87 -0.52
N SER A 426 7.82 1.88 -1.29
CA SER A 426 8.63 0.80 -0.70
C SER A 426 9.82 1.38 0.10
N PRO A 427 10.03 0.91 1.34
CA PRO A 427 9.36 -0.18 2.07
C PRO A 427 8.24 0.28 3.04
N GLY A 428 7.33 1.15 2.60
CA GLY A 428 6.30 1.79 3.43
C GLY A 428 5.43 0.80 4.22
N LEU A 429 4.99 -0.30 3.58
CA LEU A 429 4.26 -1.36 4.27
C LEU A 429 5.06 -1.86 5.49
N THR A 430 6.33 -2.20 5.29
CA THR A 430 7.20 -2.68 6.38
C THR A 430 7.42 -1.64 7.48
N THR A 431 7.56 -0.36 7.11
CA THR A 431 7.90 0.69 8.09
C THR A 431 6.69 1.21 8.87
N ALA A 432 5.47 0.89 8.43
CA ALA A 432 4.23 1.43 8.98
C ALA A 432 4.09 1.34 10.51
N PRO A 433 4.34 0.20 11.18
CA PRO A 433 4.16 0.14 12.64
C PRO A 433 5.09 1.08 13.39
N ALA A 434 6.34 1.22 12.95
CA ALA A 434 7.30 2.11 13.62
C ALA A 434 7.07 3.60 13.30
N VAL A 435 6.59 3.89 12.09
CA VAL A 435 6.15 5.25 11.71
C VAL A 435 4.93 5.66 12.53
N ALA A 436 3.97 4.75 12.69
CA ALA A 436 2.75 5.01 13.46
C ALA A 436 3.05 5.37 14.93
N GLU A 437 3.97 4.64 15.59
CA GLU A 437 4.41 4.99 16.95
C GLU A 437 4.99 6.41 17.04
N ASP A 438 5.91 6.77 16.12
CA ASP A 438 6.52 8.11 16.11
C ASP A 438 5.47 9.19 15.80
N VAL A 439 4.57 8.99 14.83
CA VAL A 439 3.52 9.95 14.46
C VAL A 439 2.49 10.12 15.58
N ALA A 440 2.11 9.04 16.29
CA ALA A 440 1.24 9.14 17.45
C ALA A 440 1.87 10.01 18.56
N MET A 441 3.15 9.83 18.85
CA MET A 441 3.86 10.67 19.80
C MET A 441 4.01 12.12 19.33
N MET A 442 4.25 12.36 18.04
CA MET A 442 4.23 13.71 17.47
C MET A 442 2.87 14.39 17.67
N THR A 443 1.79 13.65 17.44
CA THR A 443 0.41 14.14 17.60
C THR A 443 0.11 14.49 19.06
N VAL A 444 0.42 13.60 19.99
CA VAL A 444 0.24 13.83 21.43
C VAL A 444 1.04 15.06 21.90
N ASN A 445 2.29 15.22 21.42
CA ASN A 445 3.11 16.38 21.76
C ASN A 445 2.51 17.68 21.18
N ALA A 446 2.00 17.66 19.95
CA ALA A 446 1.36 18.82 19.33
C ALA A 446 0.05 19.23 20.02
N LEU A 447 -0.66 18.29 20.64
CA LEU A 447 -1.85 18.55 21.48
C LEU A 447 -1.50 19.06 22.89
N GLY A 448 -0.22 19.08 23.25
CA GLY A 448 0.21 19.44 24.61
C GLY A 448 0.06 18.31 25.63
N GLY A 449 -0.17 17.08 25.17
CA GLY A 449 -0.39 15.88 25.96
C GLY A 449 -1.74 15.22 25.66
N ALA A 450 -1.88 13.94 26.06
CA ALA A 450 -3.15 13.20 26.03
C ALA A 450 -3.14 12.13 27.13
N GLY A 451 -4.31 11.84 27.70
CA GLY A 451 -4.50 10.73 28.63
C GLY A 451 -4.23 9.38 27.97
N VAL A 452 -3.84 8.39 28.77
CA VAL A 452 -3.70 7.02 28.25
C VAL A 452 -5.07 6.34 28.28
N ASN A 453 -5.50 5.78 27.17
CA ASN A 453 -6.71 4.94 27.10
C ASN A 453 -6.47 3.63 27.88
N ARG A 454 -7.00 3.55 29.08
CA ARG A 454 -6.83 2.39 29.97
C ARG A 454 -7.60 1.15 29.50
N SER A 455 -8.56 1.32 28.60
CA SER A 455 -9.35 0.25 28.00
C SER A 455 -8.79 -0.22 26.65
N PHE A 456 -7.64 0.30 26.22
CA PHE A 456 -7.02 -0.10 24.96
C PHE A 456 -6.71 -1.60 24.94
N ASP A 457 -7.34 -2.30 23.99
CA ASP A 457 -7.07 -3.70 23.71
C ASP A 457 -6.24 -3.84 22.42
N PRO A 458 -4.98 -4.29 22.51
CA PRO A 458 -4.15 -4.49 21.33
C PRO A 458 -4.62 -5.66 20.44
N VAL A 459 -5.45 -6.57 20.98
CA VAL A 459 -5.89 -7.78 20.28
C VAL A 459 -7.15 -7.48 19.48
N ARG A 460 -7.08 -7.72 18.17
CA ARG A 460 -8.25 -7.62 17.29
C ARG A 460 -9.15 -8.84 17.50
N HIS A 461 -10.42 -8.62 17.80
CA HIS A 461 -11.44 -9.68 17.86
C HIS A 461 -11.90 -10.01 16.42
N ALA A 462 -11.13 -10.87 15.74
CA ALA A 462 -11.45 -11.30 14.39
C ALA A 462 -12.51 -12.43 14.39
N PRO A 463 -13.40 -12.49 13.39
CA PRO A 463 -14.30 -13.63 13.23
C PRO A 463 -13.54 -14.95 13.06
N PRO A 464 -14.14 -16.10 13.47
CA PRO A 464 -13.56 -17.41 13.27
C PRO A 464 -13.24 -17.68 11.80
N ARG A 465 -12.14 -18.40 11.53
CA ARG A 465 -11.77 -18.83 10.17
C ARG A 465 -11.63 -20.34 10.12
N LEU A 466 -12.56 -21.01 9.45
CA LEU A 466 -12.59 -22.48 9.32
C LEU A 466 -11.27 -23.05 8.81
N ALA A 467 -10.64 -22.42 7.83
CA ALA A 467 -9.37 -22.86 7.24
C ALA A 467 -8.22 -22.95 8.26
N LYS A 468 -8.32 -22.26 9.41
CA LYS A 468 -7.30 -22.27 10.49
C LYS A 468 -7.62 -23.26 11.63
N MET A 469 -8.81 -23.89 11.62
CA MET A 469 -9.31 -24.74 12.71
C MET A 469 -9.03 -26.21 12.45
N SER A 470 -8.83 -26.96 13.52
CA SER A 470 -8.85 -28.43 13.50
C SER A 470 -10.26 -28.96 13.20
N ASP A 471 -10.36 -30.23 12.81
CA ASP A 471 -11.65 -30.84 12.47
C ASP A 471 -12.61 -30.86 13.68
N ASP A 472 -12.10 -31.05 14.89
CA ASP A 472 -12.91 -31.02 16.13
C ASP A 472 -13.44 -29.62 16.43
N GLU A 473 -12.63 -28.59 16.24
CA GLU A 473 -13.05 -27.19 16.39
C GLU A 473 -14.10 -26.80 15.35
N ARG A 474 -13.91 -27.23 14.09
CA ARG A 474 -14.90 -27.04 13.02
C ARG A 474 -16.22 -27.73 13.34
N ALA A 475 -16.17 -28.98 13.77
CA ALA A 475 -17.36 -29.73 14.12
C ALA A 475 -18.14 -29.06 15.25
N LYS A 476 -17.45 -28.58 16.28
CA LYS A 476 -18.07 -27.84 17.39
C LYS A 476 -18.71 -26.54 16.92
N LEU A 477 -18.00 -25.72 16.14
CA LEU A 477 -18.50 -24.46 15.61
C LEU A 477 -19.74 -24.67 14.71
N ILE A 478 -19.73 -25.72 13.85
CA ILE A 478 -20.86 -26.07 13.00
C ILE A 478 -22.06 -26.53 13.82
N ALA A 479 -21.84 -27.26 14.92
CA ALA A 479 -22.93 -27.66 15.82
C ALA A 479 -23.58 -26.45 16.52
N GLU A 480 -22.79 -25.44 16.88
CA GLU A 480 -23.26 -24.19 17.47
C GLU A 480 -23.98 -23.29 16.45
N ASN A 481 -23.45 -23.21 15.22
CA ASN A 481 -24.02 -22.43 14.13
C ASN A 481 -23.87 -23.17 12.79
N PRO A 482 -24.99 -23.77 12.27
CA PRO A 482 -24.96 -24.54 11.03
C PRO A 482 -24.50 -23.78 9.78
N ASP A 483 -24.57 -22.46 9.77
CA ASP A 483 -24.09 -21.63 8.65
C ASP A 483 -22.60 -21.82 8.36
N TYR A 484 -21.80 -22.20 9.34
CA TYR A 484 -20.39 -22.55 9.14
C TYR A 484 -20.21 -23.88 8.38
N GLY A 485 -21.21 -24.76 8.36
CA GLY A 485 -21.20 -25.99 7.56
C GLY A 485 -21.51 -25.78 6.07
N ILE A 486 -21.95 -24.59 5.66
CA ILE A 486 -22.33 -24.29 4.27
C ILE A 486 -21.16 -23.63 3.55
N ILE A 487 -20.37 -24.40 2.79
CA ILE A 487 -19.21 -23.89 2.04
C ILE A 487 -19.68 -23.15 0.78
N VAL A 488 -19.43 -21.85 0.74
CA VAL A 488 -19.76 -20.92 -0.36
C VAL A 488 -18.61 -20.82 -1.37
N CYS A 489 -17.38 -20.62 -0.90
CA CYS A 489 -16.20 -20.57 -1.76
C CYS A 489 -15.36 -21.84 -1.58
N ARG A 490 -15.38 -22.74 -2.57
CA ARG A 490 -14.65 -24.02 -2.51
C ARG A 490 -13.14 -23.86 -2.68
N CYS A 491 -12.66 -22.84 -3.41
CA CYS A 491 -11.23 -22.61 -3.65
C CYS A 491 -10.50 -22.10 -2.42
N GLU A 492 -11.19 -21.35 -1.57
CA GLU A 492 -10.65 -20.70 -0.36
C GLU A 492 -11.31 -21.26 0.92
N GLU A 493 -12.21 -22.25 0.78
CA GLU A 493 -12.92 -22.93 1.88
C GLU A 493 -13.69 -21.99 2.81
N ILE A 494 -14.36 -20.97 2.23
CA ILE A 494 -15.12 -19.97 3.01
C ILE A 494 -16.58 -20.39 3.12
N SER A 495 -17.09 -20.38 4.36
CA SER A 495 -18.46 -20.72 4.71
C SER A 495 -19.41 -19.51 4.65
N ARG A 496 -20.71 -19.80 4.72
CA ARG A 496 -21.78 -18.80 4.88
C ARG A 496 -21.66 -18.09 6.23
N GLY A 497 -21.33 -18.80 7.31
CA GLY A 497 -21.14 -18.23 8.64
C GLY A 497 -20.06 -17.16 8.66
N GLU A 498 -18.87 -17.45 8.11
CA GLU A 498 -17.78 -16.46 8.00
C GLU A 498 -18.22 -15.21 7.22
N ILE A 499 -19.00 -15.36 6.12
CA ILE A 499 -19.49 -14.22 5.34
C ILE A 499 -20.45 -13.36 6.16
N LEU A 500 -21.35 -13.98 6.95
CA LEU A 500 -22.28 -13.26 7.83
C LEU A 500 -21.56 -12.51 8.94
N ASP A 501 -20.49 -13.07 9.47
CA ASP A 501 -19.62 -12.38 10.45
C ASP A 501 -18.91 -11.17 9.85
N ALA A 502 -18.37 -11.32 8.64
CA ALA A 502 -17.72 -10.18 7.95
C ALA A 502 -18.73 -9.06 7.65
N LEU A 503 -19.99 -9.39 7.38
CA LEU A 503 -21.09 -8.42 7.23
C LEU A 503 -21.50 -7.76 8.55
N SER A 504 -21.08 -8.31 9.68
CA SER A 504 -21.32 -7.77 11.03
C SER A 504 -20.08 -7.15 11.66
N SER A 505 -18.97 -7.03 10.90
CA SER A 505 -17.70 -6.46 11.38
C SER A 505 -17.83 -4.95 11.67
N PRO A 506 -16.95 -4.38 12.52
CA PRO A 506 -16.97 -2.94 12.86
C PRO A 506 -16.88 -2.01 11.64
N ILE A 507 -16.17 -2.43 10.60
CA ILE A 507 -16.10 -1.71 9.32
C ILE A 507 -16.69 -2.61 8.24
N CYS A 508 -18.01 -2.66 8.21
CA CYS A 508 -18.74 -3.43 7.21
C CYS A 508 -18.74 -2.72 5.86
N VAL A 509 -18.31 -3.42 4.82
CA VAL A 509 -18.45 -2.99 3.42
C VAL A 509 -19.19 -4.09 2.67
N PRO A 510 -20.54 -3.99 2.55
CA PRO A 510 -21.40 -5.07 2.05
C PRO A 510 -21.39 -5.12 0.51
N THR A 511 -20.21 -5.32 -0.06
CA THR A 511 -19.97 -5.49 -1.49
C THR A 511 -19.19 -6.78 -1.74
N LEU A 512 -19.19 -7.30 -2.96
CA LEU A 512 -18.40 -8.49 -3.29
C LEU A 512 -16.92 -8.30 -2.97
N ASP A 513 -16.35 -7.15 -3.35
CA ASP A 513 -14.93 -6.88 -3.11
C ASP A 513 -14.65 -6.57 -1.63
N GLY A 514 -15.61 -6.02 -0.89
CA GLY A 514 -15.53 -5.84 0.57
C GLY A 514 -15.39 -7.18 1.31
N ILE A 515 -16.27 -8.13 1.00
CA ILE A 515 -16.19 -9.49 1.56
C ILE A 515 -14.95 -10.23 1.05
N LYS A 516 -14.62 -10.09 -0.23
CA LYS A 516 -13.40 -10.66 -0.83
C LYS A 516 -12.13 -10.25 -0.09
N LYS A 517 -12.00 -8.98 0.33
CA LYS A 517 -10.81 -8.49 1.05
C LYS A 517 -10.75 -8.96 2.50
N ARG A 518 -11.90 -9.23 3.13
CA ARG A 518 -11.94 -9.69 4.52
C ARG A 518 -11.75 -11.19 4.66
N LEU A 519 -12.27 -11.97 3.69
CA LEU A 519 -12.35 -13.43 3.79
C LEU A 519 -11.77 -14.19 2.59
N ARG A 520 -11.47 -13.52 1.47
CA ARG A 520 -10.91 -14.08 0.23
C ARG A 520 -11.87 -14.85 -0.71
N PRO A 521 -13.22 -14.91 -0.56
CA PRO A 521 -14.01 -15.56 -1.60
C PRO A 521 -13.79 -14.84 -2.95
N GLY A 522 -13.57 -15.59 -4.01
CA GLY A 522 -13.23 -15.03 -5.32
C GLY A 522 -11.75 -14.74 -5.56
N MET A 523 -10.83 -15.06 -4.62
CA MET A 523 -9.38 -14.93 -4.82
C MET A 523 -8.69 -16.22 -5.26
N GLY A 524 -9.38 -17.34 -5.23
CA GLY A 524 -8.86 -18.61 -5.72
C GLY A 524 -8.89 -18.72 -7.25
N ARG A 525 -8.56 -19.90 -7.77
CA ARG A 525 -8.36 -20.17 -9.20
C ARG A 525 -9.49 -19.72 -10.13
N CYS A 526 -10.75 -19.83 -9.70
CA CYS A 526 -11.91 -19.45 -10.53
C CYS A 526 -12.24 -17.94 -10.49
N GLN A 527 -11.54 -17.15 -9.68
CA GLN A 527 -11.68 -15.68 -9.53
C GLN A 527 -13.14 -15.23 -9.34
N GLY A 528 -13.90 -15.98 -8.53
CA GLY A 528 -15.30 -15.67 -8.23
C GLY A 528 -16.34 -16.27 -9.19
N GLY A 529 -15.92 -16.93 -10.26
CA GLY A 529 -16.83 -17.50 -11.26
C GLY A 529 -17.89 -18.45 -10.69
N PHE A 530 -17.62 -19.09 -9.55
CA PHE A 530 -18.56 -19.96 -8.87
C PHE A 530 -19.23 -19.30 -7.65
N CYS A 531 -18.45 -18.65 -6.77
CA CYS A 531 -18.96 -18.17 -5.49
C CYS A 531 -19.62 -16.78 -5.55
N SER A 532 -19.32 -15.93 -6.54
CA SER A 532 -19.86 -14.56 -6.58
C SER A 532 -21.39 -14.49 -6.55
N PRO A 533 -22.16 -15.31 -7.30
CA PRO A 533 -23.62 -15.29 -7.20
C PRO A 533 -24.14 -15.67 -5.81
N LEU A 534 -23.47 -16.62 -5.13
CA LEU A 534 -23.85 -17.04 -3.78
C LEU A 534 -23.56 -15.95 -2.75
N VAL A 535 -22.37 -15.33 -2.82
CA VAL A 535 -21.99 -14.20 -1.95
C VAL A 535 -22.96 -13.03 -2.16
N THR A 536 -23.32 -12.71 -3.41
CA THR A 536 -24.29 -11.65 -3.72
C THR A 536 -25.65 -11.91 -3.05
N ARG A 537 -26.15 -13.15 -3.09
CA ARG A 537 -27.41 -13.50 -2.42
C ARG A 537 -27.30 -13.36 -0.89
N ILE A 538 -26.23 -13.83 -0.29
CA ILE A 538 -26.00 -13.71 1.16
C ILE A 538 -25.98 -12.24 1.59
N ILE A 539 -25.33 -11.37 0.82
CA ILE A 539 -25.32 -9.93 1.08
C ILE A 539 -26.75 -9.37 0.98
N ALA A 540 -27.47 -9.67 -0.11
CA ALA A 540 -28.83 -9.21 -0.33
C ALA A 540 -29.79 -9.66 0.80
N GLU A 541 -29.72 -10.93 1.20
CA GLU A 541 -30.50 -11.51 2.32
C GLU A 541 -30.18 -10.79 3.65
N LYS A 542 -28.89 -10.59 3.98
CA LYS A 542 -28.45 -9.95 5.23
C LYS A 542 -28.91 -8.51 5.32
N LEU A 543 -28.89 -7.77 4.19
CA LEU A 543 -29.29 -6.37 4.12
C LEU A 543 -30.78 -6.18 3.87
N ASN A 544 -31.51 -7.26 3.56
CA ASN A 544 -32.91 -7.23 3.14
C ASN A 544 -33.14 -6.29 1.95
N VAL A 545 -32.31 -6.41 0.91
CA VAL A 545 -32.39 -5.64 -0.33
C VAL A 545 -32.48 -6.57 -1.55
N PRO A 546 -33.00 -6.10 -2.70
CA PRO A 546 -32.93 -6.85 -3.95
C PRO A 546 -31.47 -7.13 -4.37
N VAL A 547 -31.24 -8.27 -5.05
CA VAL A 547 -29.89 -8.64 -5.56
C VAL A 547 -29.32 -7.57 -6.50
N SER A 548 -30.17 -6.83 -7.22
CA SER A 548 -29.77 -5.71 -8.09
C SER A 548 -29.16 -4.50 -7.34
N GLU A 549 -29.40 -4.39 -6.05
CA GLU A 549 -28.80 -3.34 -5.22
C GLU A 549 -27.41 -3.70 -4.68
N VAL A 550 -27.03 -4.97 -4.69
CA VAL A 550 -25.69 -5.38 -4.28
C VAL A 550 -24.67 -4.91 -5.31
N ARG A 551 -23.57 -4.34 -4.82
CA ARG A 551 -22.49 -3.76 -5.64
C ARG A 551 -21.26 -4.66 -5.65
N LYS A 552 -20.45 -4.52 -6.70
CA LYS A 552 -19.17 -5.19 -6.77
C LYS A 552 -18.16 -4.53 -5.80
N SER A 553 -18.00 -3.22 -5.83
CA SER A 553 -17.02 -2.48 -5.03
C SER A 553 -17.51 -1.10 -4.56
N SER A 554 -18.07 -0.29 -5.45
CA SER A 554 -18.57 1.07 -5.16
C SER A 554 -20.01 1.23 -5.63
N ALA A 555 -20.64 2.36 -5.34
CA ALA A 555 -22.02 2.65 -5.74
C ALA A 555 -22.23 2.55 -7.26
N GLU A 556 -21.22 2.91 -8.06
CA GLU A 556 -21.26 2.87 -9.52
C GLU A 556 -20.90 1.50 -10.13
N SER A 557 -20.76 0.45 -9.31
CA SER A 557 -20.36 -0.89 -9.79
C SER A 557 -21.47 -1.94 -9.62
N PRO A 558 -22.61 -1.83 -10.34
CA PRO A 558 -23.67 -2.82 -10.28
C PRO A 558 -23.18 -4.18 -10.83
N ILE A 559 -23.68 -5.28 -10.23
CA ILE A 559 -23.36 -6.66 -10.64
C ILE A 559 -24.49 -7.20 -11.50
N VAL A 560 -25.73 -6.91 -11.09
CA VAL A 560 -26.94 -7.35 -11.75
C VAL A 560 -27.73 -6.12 -12.17
N PHE A 561 -28.12 -6.08 -13.42
CA PHE A 561 -29.07 -5.11 -13.91
C PHE A 561 -30.46 -5.76 -13.89
N GLU A 562 -31.49 -5.03 -13.49
CA GLU A 562 -32.85 -5.47 -13.68
C GLU A 562 -33.05 -5.78 -15.15
N GLY A 563 -33.33 -7.05 -15.47
CA GLY A 563 -33.50 -7.46 -16.85
C GLY A 563 -34.65 -6.67 -17.45
N ARG A 564 -34.39 -5.95 -18.56
CA ARG A 564 -35.47 -5.65 -19.48
C ARG A 564 -36.10 -6.99 -19.81
N LYS A 565 -37.30 -7.28 -19.29
CA LYS A 565 -38.15 -8.36 -19.78
C LYS A 565 -38.18 -8.20 -21.29
N GLY A 566 -37.82 -9.24 -22.01
CA GLY A 566 -37.49 -9.29 -23.42
C GLY A 566 -38.14 -8.19 -24.23
N GLY A 567 -37.30 -7.34 -24.80
CA GLY A 567 -37.77 -6.27 -25.66
C GLY A 567 -38.62 -6.90 -26.75
N GLU A 568 -39.84 -6.42 -26.88
CA GLU A 568 -40.55 -6.48 -28.15
C GLU A 568 -39.51 -6.03 -29.17
N ARG A 569 -39.17 -6.94 -30.10
CA ARG A 569 -38.47 -6.56 -31.31
C ARG A 569 -39.51 -5.74 -32.09
N ASP A 570 -39.37 -4.43 -32.09
CA ASP A 570 -40.03 -3.62 -33.10
C ASP A 570 -39.47 -4.09 -34.44
N GLU A 571 -40.31 -4.78 -35.21
CA GLU A 571 -40.09 -5.13 -36.60
C GLU A 571 -40.08 -3.88 -37.50
#